data_1d75ed0283c6d2b9b183722998a107b0
#
_entry.id   1d75ed0283c6d2b9b183722998a107b0
#
_cell.length_a   1.000
_cell.length_b   1.000
_cell.length_c   1.000
_cell.angle_alpha   90.00
_cell.angle_beta   90.00
_cell.angle_gamma   90.00
#
_symmetry.space_group_name_H-M   'P 1'
#
loop_
_entity.id
_entity.type
_entity.pdbx_description
1 polymer ?
#
loop_
_entity_poly.entity_id
_entity_poly.type
_entity_poly.pdbx_seq_one_letter_code
_entity_poly.pdbx_strand_id
1 'polypeptide(L)'
;MQDPAEIPLNELITALLDTDSPLKPRFLYRLSDLDNDELFAFQQTWPKLPLWRRQAMMEDLEQLGMADDLLDYEAISRHTMQDEDPRVRLSAIRILWEYETDDLIPAFQKILESDPEGEVRAAAAAALGQFVYKGEIEELSPTILHELEDHLFKAIAKDKDVQVQQRALESLSYSSRDEIPPLIEKAFSTGDRDWMATALIAMGRSVDKRWQDEVLSMLDNKIPILRAEAARAAGELELAESVPSLVELSEDADDDVRMAAIWSLSQIGGDKARRTLENLISESSDDDELDFLETALDNLAFTDGLQPFSILDFPENQAESDLYDSLLDEEELSDFDDEDGEFLATDEDDVFDFRDIEDLLLDDDEDRTD
;
A
#
# COMPACT_ATOMS: atom_id res chain seq x y z
N MET A 1 15.10 -1.22 -35.15
CA MET A 1 13.95 -2.05 -34.73
C MET A 1 12.72 -1.34 -35.26
N GLN A 2 11.73 -2.03 -35.82
CA GLN A 2 10.47 -1.40 -36.27
C GLN A 2 9.75 -0.86 -35.05
N ASP A 3 9.23 0.36 -35.15
CA ASP A 3 8.42 0.93 -34.06
C ASP A 3 7.22 0.01 -33.81
N PRO A 4 6.96 -0.41 -32.54
CA PRO A 4 5.80 -1.25 -32.23
C PRO A 4 4.47 -0.63 -32.71
N ALA A 5 4.29 0.68 -32.66
CA ALA A 5 3.11 1.39 -33.13
C ALA A 5 2.85 1.23 -34.62
N GLU A 6 3.90 0.93 -35.44
CA GLU A 6 3.76 0.71 -36.88
C GLU A 6 3.36 -0.73 -37.26
N ILE A 7 3.24 -1.65 -36.27
CA ILE A 7 2.80 -3.03 -36.53
C ILE A 7 1.31 -3.03 -36.88
N PRO A 8 0.95 -3.54 -38.08
CA PRO A 8 -0.45 -3.57 -38.49
C PRO A 8 -1.30 -4.45 -37.55
N LEU A 9 -2.53 -4.03 -37.27
CA LEU A 9 -3.47 -4.76 -36.41
C LEU A 9 -3.66 -6.23 -36.80
N ASN A 10 -3.75 -6.51 -38.10
CA ASN A 10 -3.90 -7.88 -38.60
C ASN A 10 -2.67 -8.77 -38.32
N GLU A 11 -1.48 -8.19 -38.29
CA GLU A 11 -0.24 -8.91 -37.89
C GLU A 11 -0.27 -9.21 -36.39
N LEU A 12 -0.68 -8.24 -35.56
CA LEU A 12 -0.88 -8.42 -34.13
C LEU A 12 -1.89 -9.54 -33.85
N ILE A 13 -3.10 -9.48 -34.43
CA ILE A 13 -4.14 -10.50 -34.25
C ILE A 13 -3.66 -11.88 -34.70
N THR A 14 -2.92 -11.96 -35.82
CA THR A 14 -2.36 -13.23 -36.29
C THR A 14 -1.34 -13.79 -35.28
N ALA A 15 -0.48 -12.94 -34.71
CA ALA A 15 0.51 -13.35 -33.71
C ALA A 15 -0.15 -13.80 -32.41
N LEU A 16 -1.23 -13.14 -31.96
CA LEU A 16 -2.00 -13.55 -30.79
C LEU A 16 -2.60 -14.96 -30.98
N LEU A 17 -3.10 -15.26 -32.15
CA LEU A 17 -3.74 -16.55 -32.49
C LEU A 17 -2.72 -17.66 -32.82
N ASP A 18 -1.46 -17.33 -33.11
CA ASP A 18 -0.41 -18.31 -33.33
C ASP A 18 0.01 -18.95 -32.01
N THR A 19 -0.45 -20.17 -31.77
CA THR A 19 -0.17 -20.93 -30.55
C THR A 19 1.08 -21.79 -30.63
N ASP A 20 1.70 -21.88 -31.81
CA ASP A 20 2.89 -22.72 -32.04
C ASP A 20 4.18 -22.01 -31.61
N SER A 21 4.13 -20.69 -31.45
CA SER A 21 5.27 -19.84 -31.07
C SER A 21 4.96 -18.97 -29.87
N PRO A 22 5.96 -18.62 -29.01
CA PRO A 22 5.82 -17.59 -27.98
C PRO A 22 5.45 -16.25 -28.60
N LEU A 23 4.66 -15.45 -27.91
CA LEU A 23 4.38 -14.08 -28.32
C LEU A 23 5.70 -13.26 -28.21
N LYS A 24 6.07 -12.59 -29.30
CA LYS A 24 7.31 -11.79 -29.31
C LYS A 24 7.08 -10.48 -28.53
N PRO A 25 8.06 -10.00 -27.74
CA PRO A 25 7.89 -8.79 -26.92
C PRO A 25 7.37 -7.57 -27.71
N ARG A 26 7.76 -7.37 -28.97
CA ARG A 26 7.24 -6.28 -29.81
C ARG A 26 5.72 -6.22 -29.93
N PHE A 27 5.02 -7.36 -29.80
CA PHE A 27 3.57 -7.40 -29.85
C PHE A 27 2.93 -7.04 -28.52
N LEU A 28 3.64 -7.24 -27.39
CA LEU A 28 3.21 -6.76 -26.09
C LEU A 28 3.27 -5.22 -26.05
N TYR A 29 4.36 -4.63 -26.53
CA TYR A 29 4.45 -3.16 -26.69
C TYR A 29 3.40 -2.60 -27.64
N ARG A 30 3.01 -3.38 -28.70
CA ARG A 30 1.97 -2.97 -29.66
C ARG A 30 0.56 -2.98 -29.07
N LEU A 31 0.36 -3.68 -27.95
CA LEU A 31 -0.91 -3.70 -27.22
C LEU A 31 -1.11 -2.45 -26.33
N SER A 32 -0.10 -1.60 -26.18
CA SER A 32 -0.22 -0.31 -25.52
C SER A 32 -1.08 0.64 -26.36
N ASP A 33 -1.93 1.42 -25.70
CA ASP A 33 -2.74 2.52 -26.27
C ASP A 33 -3.56 2.10 -27.51
N LEU A 34 -4.32 1.01 -27.39
CA LEU A 34 -5.20 0.57 -28.48
C LEU A 34 -6.35 1.55 -28.70
N ASP A 35 -6.55 1.96 -29.98
CA ASP A 35 -7.74 2.72 -30.33
C ASP A 35 -9.04 1.87 -30.24
N ASN A 36 -10.19 2.50 -30.37
CA ASN A 36 -11.49 1.82 -30.23
C ASN A 36 -11.69 0.66 -31.21
N ASP A 37 -11.22 0.78 -32.47
CA ASP A 37 -11.38 -0.26 -33.49
C ASP A 37 -10.42 -1.42 -33.20
N GLU A 38 -9.22 -1.14 -32.75
CA GLU A 38 -8.20 -2.10 -32.35
C GLU A 38 -8.63 -2.86 -31.10
N LEU A 39 -9.11 -2.13 -30.08
CA LEU A 39 -9.67 -2.74 -28.86
C LEU A 39 -10.86 -3.65 -29.18
N PHE A 40 -11.76 -3.22 -30.07
CA PHE A 40 -12.86 -4.06 -30.50
C PHE A 40 -12.35 -5.37 -31.16
N ALA A 41 -11.36 -5.28 -32.05
CA ALA A 41 -10.76 -6.45 -32.69
C ALA A 41 -10.06 -7.37 -31.67
N PHE A 42 -9.37 -6.80 -30.68
CA PHE A 42 -8.79 -7.52 -29.55
C PHE A 42 -9.87 -8.26 -28.77
N GLN A 43 -10.95 -7.60 -28.36
CA GLN A 43 -12.07 -8.20 -27.63
C GLN A 43 -12.73 -9.36 -28.39
N GLN A 44 -12.84 -9.27 -29.73
CA GLN A 44 -13.36 -10.37 -30.58
C GLN A 44 -12.36 -11.53 -30.70
N THR A 45 -11.09 -11.28 -30.43
CA THR A 45 -10.01 -12.28 -30.50
C THR A 45 -9.79 -12.97 -29.17
N TRP A 46 -9.93 -12.25 -28.06
CA TRP A 46 -9.66 -12.70 -26.69
C TRP A 46 -10.26 -14.08 -26.35
N PRO A 47 -11.56 -14.35 -26.56
CA PRO A 47 -12.16 -15.64 -26.21
C PRO A 47 -11.67 -16.81 -27.08
N LYS A 48 -10.93 -16.54 -28.15
CA LYS A 48 -10.35 -17.58 -29.04
C LYS A 48 -8.96 -17.98 -28.57
N LEU A 49 -8.34 -17.20 -27.67
CA LEU A 49 -7.01 -17.50 -27.12
C LEU A 49 -7.12 -18.65 -26.13
N PRO A 50 -6.20 -19.62 -26.16
CA PRO A 50 -6.13 -20.64 -25.12
C PRO A 50 -5.76 -20.00 -23.78
N LEU A 51 -6.22 -20.60 -22.68
CA LEU A 51 -6.05 -20.08 -21.33
C LEU A 51 -4.58 -19.72 -21.01
N TRP A 52 -3.67 -20.62 -21.29
CA TRP A 52 -2.26 -20.39 -21.02
C TRP A 52 -1.69 -19.13 -21.73
N ARG A 53 -2.22 -18.80 -22.91
CA ARG A 53 -1.81 -17.60 -23.65
C ARG A 53 -2.38 -16.34 -23.01
N ARG A 54 -3.63 -16.38 -22.54
CA ARG A 54 -4.27 -15.27 -21.82
C ARG A 54 -3.51 -14.97 -20.53
N GLN A 55 -3.20 -16.01 -19.75
CA GLN A 55 -2.42 -15.88 -18.51
C GLN A 55 -1.04 -15.28 -18.76
N ALA A 56 -0.23 -15.92 -19.62
CA ALA A 56 1.13 -15.45 -19.90
C ALA A 56 1.16 -14.02 -20.44
N MET A 57 0.21 -13.66 -21.31
CA MET A 57 0.15 -12.31 -21.85
C MET A 57 -0.18 -11.28 -20.77
N MET A 58 -1.13 -11.55 -19.88
CA MET A 58 -1.47 -10.60 -18.83
C MET A 58 -0.35 -10.47 -17.79
N GLU A 59 0.36 -11.57 -17.47
CA GLU A 59 1.56 -11.55 -16.64
C GLU A 59 2.69 -10.71 -17.30
N ASP A 60 2.90 -10.88 -18.61
CA ASP A 60 3.90 -10.08 -19.35
C ASP A 60 3.51 -8.59 -19.41
N LEU A 61 2.22 -8.26 -19.60
CA LEU A 61 1.74 -6.86 -19.61
C LEU A 61 1.86 -6.20 -18.22
N GLU A 62 1.58 -6.95 -17.15
CA GLU A 62 1.78 -6.49 -15.76
C GLU A 62 3.25 -6.11 -15.53
N GLN A 63 4.19 -6.99 -15.90
CA GLN A 63 5.63 -6.72 -15.75
C GLN A 63 6.10 -5.55 -16.61
N LEU A 64 5.60 -5.42 -17.83
CA LEU A 64 5.98 -4.32 -18.71
C LEU A 64 5.43 -2.99 -18.24
N GLY A 65 4.18 -2.92 -17.77
CA GLY A 65 3.58 -1.71 -17.21
C GLY A 65 4.36 -1.21 -16.00
N MET A 66 4.75 -2.13 -15.10
CA MET A 66 5.59 -1.78 -13.94
C MET A 66 7.00 -1.29 -14.30
N ALA A 67 7.53 -1.67 -15.48
CA ALA A 67 8.86 -1.32 -15.91
C ALA A 67 8.93 -0.07 -16.80
N ASP A 68 7.82 0.35 -17.40
CA ASP A 68 7.76 1.46 -18.35
C ASP A 68 6.42 2.20 -18.25
N ASP A 69 6.41 3.33 -17.57
CA ASP A 69 5.24 4.19 -17.31
C ASP A 69 4.66 4.83 -18.60
N LEU A 70 5.32 4.68 -19.73
CA LEU A 70 4.82 5.16 -21.03
C LEU A 70 3.85 4.17 -21.69
N LEU A 71 3.72 2.95 -21.14
CA LEU A 71 2.85 1.92 -21.68
C LEU A 71 1.45 2.01 -21.08
N ASP A 72 0.44 2.09 -21.92
CA ASP A 72 -0.96 2.14 -21.51
C ASP A 72 -1.69 0.84 -21.85
N TYR A 73 -2.05 0.09 -20.82
CA TYR A 73 -2.81 -1.17 -20.91
C TYR A 73 -4.20 -1.08 -20.27
N GLU A 74 -4.68 0.13 -19.96
CA GLU A 74 -5.96 0.36 -19.28
C GLU A 74 -7.13 -0.32 -20.02
N ALA A 75 -7.27 -0.05 -21.31
CA ALA A 75 -8.39 -0.54 -22.11
C ALA A 75 -8.46 -2.09 -22.18
N ILE A 76 -7.30 -2.74 -22.28
CA ILE A 76 -7.18 -4.21 -22.24
C ILE A 76 -7.57 -4.73 -20.86
N SER A 77 -7.02 -4.14 -19.81
CA SER A 77 -7.20 -4.59 -18.43
C SER A 77 -8.64 -4.40 -17.96
N ARG A 78 -9.33 -3.35 -18.37
CA ARG A 78 -10.76 -3.15 -18.15
C ARG A 78 -11.62 -4.27 -18.79
N HIS A 79 -11.20 -4.79 -19.93
CA HIS A 79 -11.87 -5.92 -20.56
C HIS A 79 -11.54 -7.24 -19.84
N THR A 80 -10.28 -7.48 -19.53
CA THR A 80 -9.78 -8.76 -19.02
C THR A 80 -10.03 -8.97 -17.52
N MET A 81 -10.31 -7.92 -16.74
CA MET A 81 -10.74 -8.07 -15.35
C MET A 81 -12.09 -8.78 -15.18
N GLN A 82 -12.80 -9.08 -16.29
CA GLN A 82 -14.02 -9.88 -16.32
C GLN A 82 -13.80 -11.29 -16.89
N ASP A 83 -12.55 -11.71 -17.09
CA ASP A 83 -12.22 -13.03 -17.62
C ASP A 83 -12.71 -14.15 -16.70
N GLU A 84 -12.98 -15.32 -17.26
CA GLU A 84 -13.38 -16.51 -16.51
C GLU A 84 -12.26 -17.04 -15.60
N ASP A 85 -10.99 -16.81 -15.97
CA ASP A 85 -9.82 -17.26 -15.21
C ASP A 85 -9.39 -16.22 -14.15
N PRO A 86 -9.22 -16.64 -12.89
CA PRO A 86 -8.88 -15.71 -11.80
C PRO A 86 -7.49 -15.08 -11.94
N ARG A 87 -6.49 -15.78 -12.51
CA ARG A 87 -5.15 -15.20 -12.69
C ARG A 87 -5.18 -14.07 -13.70
N VAL A 88 -5.96 -14.23 -14.77
CA VAL A 88 -6.16 -13.15 -15.74
C VAL A 88 -6.83 -11.94 -15.10
N ARG A 89 -7.89 -12.15 -14.27
CA ARG A 89 -8.53 -11.06 -13.55
C ARG A 89 -7.59 -10.39 -12.55
N LEU A 90 -6.77 -11.18 -11.86
CA LEU A 90 -5.80 -10.68 -10.89
C LEU A 90 -4.77 -9.74 -11.54
N SER A 91 -4.10 -10.19 -12.62
CA SER A 91 -3.15 -9.34 -13.36
C SER A 91 -3.83 -8.09 -13.92
N ALA A 92 -5.07 -8.20 -14.41
CA ALA A 92 -5.81 -7.04 -14.89
C ALA A 92 -6.07 -5.99 -13.80
N ILE A 93 -6.44 -6.43 -12.58
CA ILE A 93 -6.64 -5.51 -11.44
C ILE A 93 -5.31 -4.85 -11.03
N ARG A 94 -4.20 -5.62 -11.03
CA ARG A 94 -2.88 -5.09 -10.68
C ARG A 94 -2.37 -4.05 -11.69
N ILE A 95 -2.61 -4.28 -12.98
CA ILE A 95 -2.33 -3.27 -14.01
C ILE A 95 -3.21 -2.04 -13.78
N LEU A 96 -4.51 -2.22 -13.51
CA LEU A 96 -5.45 -1.11 -13.30
C LEU A 96 -5.20 -0.35 -12.00
N TRP A 97 -4.40 -0.87 -11.08
CA TRP A 97 -4.02 -0.17 -9.85
C TRP A 97 -3.24 1.13 -10.13
N GLU A 98 -2.53 1.23 -11.26
CA GLU A 98 -1.80 2.44 -11.66
C GLU A 98 -2.74 3.54 -12.22
N TYR A 99 -4.02 3.21 -12.50
CA TYR A 99 -4.97 4.14 -13.11
C TYR A 99 -5.94 4.70 -12.06
N GLU A 100 -5.88 5.99 -11.84
CA GLU A 100 -6.65 6.69 -10.81
C GLU A 100 -8.00 7.23 -11.32
N THR A 101 -8.64 6.54 -12.24
CA THR A 101 -9.92 6.98 -12.82
C THR A 101 -11.10 6.53 -11.97
N ASP A 102 -11.94 7.48 -11.53
CA ASP A 102 -13.02 7.27 -10.56
C ASP A 102 -14.05 6.21 -11.00
N ASP A 103 -14.20 5.98 -12.30
CA ASP A 103 -15.11 4.96 -12.86
C ASP A 103 -14.62 3.50 -12.64
N LEU A 104 -13.39 3.32 -12.13
CA LEU A 104 -12.92 2.02 -11.64
C LEU A 104 -13.50 1.65 -10.27
N ILE A 105 -13.88 2.61 -9.45
CA ILE A 105 -14.40 2.37 -8.09
C ILE A 105 -15.57 1.36 -8.10
N PRO A 106 -16.66 1.56 -8.87
CA PRO A 106 -17.77 0.61 -8.89
C PRO A 106 -17.37 -0.78 -9.39
N ALA A 107 -16.37 -0.87 -10.28
CA ALA A 107 -15.89 -2.14 -10.79
C ALA A 107 -15.12 -2.93 -9.71
N PHE A 108 -14.21 -2.26 -8.99
CA PHE A 108 -13.47 -2.89 -7.89
C PHE A 108 -14.37 -3.24 -6.70
N GLN A 109 -15.32 -2.37 -6.33
CA GLN A 109 -16.32 -2.68 -5.30
C GLN A 109 -17.12 -3.95 -5.65
N LYS A 110 -17.57 -4.08 -6.89
CA LYS A 110 -18.29 -5.27 -7.34
C LYS A 110 -17.43 -6.53 -7.27
N ILE A 111 -16.13 -6.45 -7.63
CA ILE A 111 -15.19 -7.57 -7.55
C ILE A 111 -14.98 -7.94 -6.09
N LEU A 112 -14.70 -6.97 -5.23
CA LEU A 112 -14.54 -7.17 -3.78
C LEU A 112 -15.75 -7.88 -3.16
N GLU A 113 -16.96 -7.54 -3.56
CA GLU A 113 -18.17 -8.12 -3.00
C GLU A 113 -18.50 -9.52 -3.54
N SER A 114 -18.12 -9.84 -4.76
CA SER A 114 -18.74 -10.99 -5.47
C SER A 114 -17.79 -11.91 -6.24
N ASP A 115 -16.49 -11.59 -6.35
CA ASP A 115 -15.56 -12.51 -7.01
C ASP A 115 -15.43 -13.81 -6.21
N PRO A 116 -15.48 -15.00 -6.84
CA PRO A 116 -15.39 -16.27 -6.14
C PRO A 116 -14.00 -16.49 -5.48
N GLU A 117 -12.93 -15.88 -6.03
CA GLU A 117 -11.56 -16.11 -5.59
C GLU A 117 -11.10 -15.04 -4.61
N GLY A 118 -10.59 -15.47 -3.42
CA GLY A 118 -10.12 -14.57 -2.37
C GLY A 118 -9.00 -13.65 -2.83
N GLU A 119 -8.02 -14.17 -3.58
CA GLU A 119 -6.89 -13.36 -4.10
C GLU A 119 -7.36 -12.22 -5.01
N VAL A 120 -8.40 -12.45 -5.83
CA VAL A 120 -8.96 -11.42 -6.72
C VAL A 120 -9.71 -10.37 -5.91
N ARG A 121 -10.48 -10.78 -4.88
CA ARG A 121 -11.13 -9.83 -3.95
C ARG A 121 -10.10 -9.02 -3.16
N ALA A 122 -9.02 -9.66 -2.69
CA ALA A 122 -7.95 -8.99 -1.97
C ALA A 122 -7.24 -7.93 -2.85
N ALA A 123 -6.98 -8.24 -4.11
CA ALA A 123 -6.43 -7.27 -5.06
C ALA A 123 -7.38 -6.09 -5.30
N ALA A 124 -8.69 -6.35 -5.41
CA ALA A 124 -9.68 -5.28 -5.54
C ALA A 124 -9.75 -4.41 -4.27
N ALA A 125 -9.67 -5.02 -3.07
CA ALA A 125 -9.59 -4.29 -1.82
C ALA A 125 -8.36 -3.36 -1.80
N ALA A 126 -7.18 -3.88 -2.17
CA ALA A 126 -5.94 -3.09 -2.23
C ALA A 126 -6.03 -1.93 -3.25
N ALA A 127 -6.61 -2.20 -4.44
CA ALA A 127 -6.78 -1.19 -5.49
C ALA A 127 -7.74 -0.06 -5.06
N LEU A 128 -8.69 -0.32 -4.16
CA LEU A 128 -9.57 0.71 -3.62
C LEU A 128 -8.85 1.67 -2.66
N GLY A 129 -7.71 1.31 -2.08
CA GLY A 129 -6.97 2.14 -1.12
C GLY A 129 -6.53 3.49 -1.69
N GLN A 130 -6.09 3.55 -2.95
CA GLN A 130 -5.74 4.81 -3.61
C GLN A 130 -6.92 5.80 -3.68
N PHE A 131 -8.14 5.28 -3.85
CA PHE A 131 -9.34 6.12 -3.89
C PHE A 131 -9.78 6.57 -2.49
N VAL A 132 -9.48 5.80 -1.43
CA VAL A 132 -9.62 6.29 -0.04
C VAL A 132 -8.66 7.47 0.16
N TYR A 133 -7.39 7.33 -0.22
CA TYR A 133 -6.42 8.41 -0.15
C TYR A 133 -6.88 9.66 -0.93
N LYS A 134 -7.33 9.49 -2.19
CA LYS A 134 -7.89 10.59 -3.01
C LYS A 134 -9.08 11.27 -2.33
N GLY A 135 -9.91 10.52 -1.64
CA GLY A 135 -11.03 11.08 -0.88
C GLY A 135 -10.58 11.95 0.29
N GLU A 136 -9.57 11.51 1.04
CA GLU A 136 -9.01 12.24 2.17
C GLU A 136 -8.31 13.55 1.77
N ILE A 137 -7.73 13.60 0.57
CA ILE A 137 -7.16 14.85 0.01
C ILE A 137 -8.17 15.67 -0.81
N GLU A 138 -9.47 15.40 -0.64
CA GLU A 138 -10.59 16.12 -1.26
C GLU A 138 -10.66 16.01 -2.81
N GLU A 139 -10.01 15.02 -3.43
CA GLU A 139 -10.10 14.75 -4.88
C GLU A 139 -11.33 13.92 -5.26
N LEU A 140 -12.02 13.30 -4.29
CA LEU A 140 -13.30 12.62 -4.46
C LEU A 140 -14.40 13.31 -3.65
N SER A 141 -15.66 13.11 -4.07
CA SER A 141 -16.77 13.61 -3.26
C SER A 141 -16.87 12.83 -1.94
N PRO A 142 -17.24 13.50 -0.81
CA PRO A 142 -17.40 12.82 0.48
C PRO A 142 -18.39 11.65 0.44
N THR A 143 -19.41 11.71 -0.40
CA THR A 143 -20.38 10.62 -0.56
C THR A 143 -19.74 9.38 -1.17
N ILE A 144 -18.90 9.55 -2.21
CA ILE A 144 -18.19 8.42 -2.85
C ILE A 144 -17.18 7.84 -1.89
N LEU A 145 -16.43 8.68 -1.16
CA LEU A 145 -15.49 8.22 -0.14
C LEU A 145 -16.20 7.38 0.91
N HIS A 146 -17.28 7.88 1.49
CA HIS A 146 -18.02 7.17 2.53
C HIS A 146 -18.59 5.82 2.05
N GLU A 147 -19.20 5.77 0.86
CA GLU A 147 -19.66 4.51 0.26
C GLU A 147 -18.51 3.52 0.03
N LEU A 148 -17.35 4.00 -0.39
CA LEU A 148 -16.15 3.19 -0.61
C LEU A 148 -15.65 2.59 0.72
N GLU A 149 -15.53 3.40 1.75
CA GLU A 149 -15.13 2.98 3.10
C GLU A 149 -16.08 1.91 3.66
N ASP A 150 -17.39 2.10 3.54
CA ASP A 150 -18.40 1.14 4.00
C ASP A 150 -18.24 -0.23 3.32
N HIS A 151 -17.85 -0.27 2.03
CA HIS A 151 -17.54 -1.53 1.34
C HIS A 151 -16.30 -2.22 1.93
N LEU A 152 -15.26 -1.46 2.25
CA LEU A 152 -14.04 -1.98 2.87
C LEU A 152 -14.30 -2.45 4.32
N PHE A 153 -15.05 -1.69 5.13
CA PHE A 153 -15.47 -2.14 6.46
C PHE A 153 -16.28 -3.44 6.41
N LYS A 154 -17.20 -3.55 5.46
CA LYS A 154 -17.95 -4.78 5.24
C LYS A 154 -17.05 -5.96 4.85
N ALA A 155 -15.99 -5.72 4.07
CA ALA A 155 -15.02 -6.74 3.73
C ALA A 155 -14.25 -7.22 4.97
N ILE A 156 -13.77 -6.31 5.82
CA ILE A 156 -13.12 -6.67 7.09
C ILE A 156 -14.04 -7.52 7.96
N ALA A 157 -15.31 -7.12 8.10
CA ALA A 157 -16.24 -7.78 9.01
C ALA A 157 -16.75 -9.13 8.50
N LYS A 158 -16.87 -9.34 7.18
CA LYS A 158 -17.68 -10.43 6.61
C LYS A 158 -16.97 -11.33 5.62
N ASP A 159 -15.83 -10.93 5.06
CA ASP A 159 -15.13 -11.81 4.14
C ASP A 159 -14.54 -13.00 4.90
N LYS A 160 -14.54 -14.16 4.24
CA LYS A 160 -14.03 -15.41 4.81
C LYS A 160 -12.51 -15.56 4.64
N ASP A 161 -11.95 -14.77 3.73
CA ASP A 161 -10.55 -14.80 3.40
C ASP A 161 -9.81 -13.72 4.20
N VAL A 162 -8.87 -14.16 5.02
CA VAL A 162 -8.07 -13.27 5.88
C VAL A 162 -7.28 -12.25 5.06
N GLN A 163 -6.80 -12.62 3.87
CA GLN A 163 -6.07 -11.70 3.01
C GLN A 163 -6.96 -10.54 2.54
N VAL A 164 -8.24 -10.81 2.26
CA VAL A 164 -9.21 -9.76 1.91
C VAL A 164 -9.40 -8.80 3.08
N GLN A 165 -9.55 -9.33 4.31
CA GLN A 165 -9.70 -8.51 5.51
C GLN A 165 -8.46 -7.63 5.75
N GLN A 166 -7.26 -8.20 5.59
CA GLN A 166 -5.98 -7.49 5.74
C GLN A 166 -5.85 -6.36 4.71
N ARG A 167 -6.06 -6.66 3.43
CA ARG A 167 -5.98 -5.63 2.36
C ARG A 167 -7.03 -4.54 2.53
N ALA A 168 -8.23 -4.87 3.01
CA ALA A 168 -9.24 -3.89 3.31
C ALA A 168 -8.83 -2.97 4.48
N LEU A 169 -8.22 -3.50 5.55
CA LEU A 169 -7.68 -2.68 6.64
C LEU A 169 -6.54 -1.77 6.17
N GLU A 170 -5.61 -2.30 5.40
CA GLU A 170 -4.51 -1.52 4.81
C GLU A 170 -5.01 -0.39 3.90
N SER A 171 -6.13 -0.59 3.21
CA SER A 171 -6.74 0.41 2.35
C SER A 171 -7.52 1.46 3.13
N LEU A 172 -8.21 1.06 4.19
CA LEU A 172 -8.92 1.97 5.10
C LEU A 172 -7.97 2.83 5.95
N SER A 173 -6.73 2.41 6.12
CA SER A 173 -5.78 3.15 6.98
C SER A 173 -5.45 4.56 6.50
N TYR A 174 -5.77 4.91 5.26
CA TYR A 174 -5.72 6.29 4.78
C TYR A 174 -6.88 7.15 5.29
N SER A 175 -7.98 6.53 5.74
CA SER A 175 -9.19 7.22 6.17
C SER A 175 -9.03 7.88 7.55
N SER A 176 -9.62 9.05 7.71
CA SER A 176 -9.67 9.81 8.96
C SER A 176 -10.78 9.36 9.92
N ARG A 177 -11.53 8.30 9.60
CA ARG A 177 -12.65 7.81 10.43
C ARG A 177 -12.18 7.28 11.78
N ASP A 178 -12.93 7.61 12.83
CA ASP A 178 -12.62 7.25 14.24
C ASP A 178 -12.62 5.72 14.49
N GLU A 179 -13.25 4.92 13.63
CA GLU A 179 -13.29 3.46 13.74
C GLU A 179 -11.96 2.80 13.34
N ILE A 180 -11.07 3.50 12.62
CA ILE A 180 -9.83 2.91 12.11
C ILE A 180 -8.79 2.62 13.20
N PRO A 181 -8.45 3.57 14.12
CA PRO A 181 -7.43 3.30 15.14
C PRO A 181 -7.73 2.06 16.00
N PRO A 182 -8.97 1.81 16.48
CA PRO A 182 -9.29 0.59 17.21
C PRO A 182 -9.07 -0.70 16.40
N LEU A 183 -9.28 -0.67 15.07
CA LEU A 183 -9.03 -1.83 14.21
C LEU A 183 -7.54 -2.11 14.07
N ILE A 184 -6.72 -1.06 13.90
CA ILE A 184 -5.26 -1.17 13.83
C ILE A 184 -4.72 -1.74 15.16
N GLU A 185 -5.15 -1.19 16.30
CA GLU A 185 -4.75 -1.66 17.63
C GLU A 185 -5.14 -3.12 17.83
N LYS A 186 -6.36 -3.50 17.45
CA LYS A 186 -6.84 -4.87 17.51
C LYS A 186 -5.98 -5.82 16.66
N ALA A 187 -5.68 -5.45 15.41
CA ALA A 187 -4.82 -6.21 14.51
C ALA A 187 -3.41 -6.42 15.09
N PHE A 188 -2.80 -5.36 15.63
CA PHE A 188 -1.48 -5.40 16.25
C PHE A 188 -1.44 -6.29 17.49
N SER A 189 -2.47 -6.24 18.34
CA SER A 189 -2.55 -6.98 19.58
C SER A 189 -2.82 -8.48 19.43
N THR A 190 -3.10 -8.98 18.21
CA THR A 190 -3.32 -10.41 17.96
C THR A 190 -2.12 -11.29 18.27
N GLY A 191 -0.91 -10.73 18.15
CA GLY A 191 0.32 -11.52 18.17
C GLY A 191 0.55 -12.39 16.92
N ASP A 192 -0.41 -12.45 15.98
CA ASP A 192 -0.23 -13.09 14.70
C ASP A 192 0.69 -12.27 13.80
N ARG A 193 1.68 -12.93 13.18
CA ARG A 193 2.70 -12.26 12.38
C ARG A 193 2.11 -11.43 11.23
N ASP A 194 1.14 -11.99 10.51
CA ASP A 194 0.62 -11.39 9.30
C ASP A 194 -0.33 -10.23 9.65
N TRP A 195 -1.11 -10.36 10.73
CA TRP A 195 -1.90 -9.26 11.26
C TRP A 195 -1.06 -8.12 11.85
N MET A 196 0.04 -8.45 12.54
CA MET A 196 0.96 -7.42 13.03
C MET A 196 1.63 -6.66 11.88
N ALA A 197 2.01 -7.36 10.80
CA ALA A 197 2.53 -6.72 9.59
C ALA A 197 1.49 -5.78 8.96
N THR A 198 0.24 -6.25 8.79
CA THR A 198 -0.89 -5.43 8.33
C THR A 198 -1.10 -4.19 9.22
N ALA A 199 -1.03 -4.35 10.54
CA ALA A 199 -1.17 -3.23 11.46
C ALA A 199 -0.04 -2.20 11.31
N LEU A 200 1.21 -2.64 11.14
CA LEU A 200 2.35 -1.74 10.92
C LEU A 200 2.21 -0.95 9.60
N ILE A 201 1.77 -1.61 8.52
CA ILE A 201 1.44 -0.94 7.27
C ILE A 201 0.35 0.12 7.50
N ALA A 202 -0.71 -0.24 8.23
CA ALA A 202 -1.81 0.66 8.52
C ALA A 202 -1.39 1.84 9.41
N MET A 203 -0.51 1.61 10.39
CA MET A 203 0.06 2.66 11.25
C MET A 203 0.84 3.70 10.41
N GLY A 204 1.69 3.25 9.50
CA GLY A 204 2.44 4.16 8.62
C GLY A 204 1.49 5.00 7.76
N ARG A 205 0.61 4.36 7.00
CA ARG A 205 -0.33 5.03 6.08
C ARG A 205 -1.29 6.01 6.75
N SER A 206 -1.63 5.78 8.02
CA SER A 206 -2.49 6.69 8.79
C SER A 206 -1.83 8.04 9.07
N VAL A 207 -0.51 8.15 8.94
CA VAL A 207 0.30 9.34 9.27
C VAL A 207 0.04 9.87 10.70
N ASP A 208 -0.49 9.02 11.58
CA ASP A 208 -0.83 9.37 12.96
C ASP A 208 0.32 8.99 13.90
N LYS A 209 0.94 9.99 14.50
CA LYS A 209 2.10 9.79 15.40
C LYS A 209 1.75 9.10 16.73
N ARG A 210 0.47 8.81 17.00
CA ARG A 210 0.09 7.97 18.16
C ARG A 210 0.75 6.59 18.13
N TRP A 211 1.11 6.09 16.94
CA TRP A 211 1.72 4.78 16.72
C TRP A 211 3.23 4.74 16.85
N GLN A 212 3.84 5.86 17.24
CA GLN A 212 5.30 5.97 17.33
C GLN A 212 5.93 4.87 18.19
N ASP A 213 5.38 4.62 19.37
CA ASP A 213 5.96 3.68 20.34
C ASP A 213 5.85 2.23 19.83
N GLU A 214 4.70 1.85 19.26
CA GLU A 214 4.49 0.53 18.65
C GLU A 214 5.46 0.30 17.49
N VAL A 215 5.57 1.25 16.57
CA VAL A 215 6.47 1.18 15.42
C VAL A 215 7.93 1.08 15.86
N LEU A 216 8.38 1.93 16.76
CA LEU A 216 9.76 1.91 17.26
C LEU A 216 10.09 0.58 17.94
N SER A 217 9.14 0.00 18.69
CA SER A 217 9.33 -1.27 19.38
C SER A 217 9.53 -2.47 18.43
N MET A 218 9.06 -2.35 17.18
CA MET A 218 9.14 -3.42 16.19
C MET A 218 10.39 -3.37 15.31
N LEU A 219 11.16 -2.28 15.33
CA LEU A 219 12.41 -2.17 14.54
C LEU A 219 13.47 -3.21 14.92
N ASP A 220 13.47 -3.72 16.15
CA ASP A 220 14.39 -4.76 16.63
C ASP A 220 13.75 -6.15 16.72
N ASN A 221 12.62 -6.37 16.05
CA ASN A 221 11.88 -7.64 16.09
C ASN A 221 12.69 -8.77 15.43
N LYS A 222 12.56 -10.01 15.98
CA LYS A 222 13.25 -11.20 15.43
C LYS A 222 12.75 -11.62 14.05
N ILE A 223 11.53 -11.25 13.71
CA ILE A 223 10.84 -11.63 12.45
C ILE A 223 11.15 -10.55 11.40
N PRO A 224 11.83 -10.87 10.28
CA PRO A 224 12.25 -9.87 9.30
C PRO A 224 11.10 -9.03 8.74
N ILE A 225 9.99 -9.64 8.37
CA ILE A 225 8.83 -8.90 7.84
C ILE A 225 8.34 -7.81 8.80
N LEU A 226 8.35 -8.06 10.12
CA LEU A 226 7.93 -7.06 11.10
C LEU A 226 8.94 -5.92 11.22
N ARG A 227 10.26 -6.21 11.10
CA ARG A 227 11.26 -5.15 11.04
C ARG A 227 11.11 -4.31 9.77
N ALA A 228 10.86 -4.95 8.62
CA ALA A 228 10.70 -4.26 7.35
C ALA A 228 9.48 -3.33 7.36
N GLU A 229 8.32 -3.82 7.83
CA GLU A 229 7.11 -2.99 7.90
C GLU A 229 7.23 -1.90 8.97
N ALA A 230 7.89 -2.18 10.10
CA ALA A 230 8.19 -1.14 11.09
C ALA A 230 9.14 -0.07 10.53
N ALA A 231 10.13 -0.45 9.74
CA ALA A 231 11.02 0.50 9.07
C ALA A 231 10.23 1.39 8.09
N ARG A 232 9.36 0.81 7.25
CA ARG A 232 8.50 1.57 6.33
C ARG A 232 7.59 2.53 7.08
N ALA A 233 6.90 2.04 8.11
CA ALA A 233 6.03 2.86 8.94
C ALA A 233 6.80 4.00 9.62
N ALA A 234 8.04 3.77 10.06
CA ALA A 234 8.88 4.82 10.64
C ALA A 234 9.23 5.92 9.63
N GLY A 235 9.43 5.56 8.37
CA GLY A 235 9.63 6.52 7.27
C GLY A 235 8.37 7.33 6.98
N GLU A 236 7.23 6.66 6.80
CA GLU A 236 5.93 7.29 6.51
C GLU A 236 5.47 8.23 7.64
N LEU A 237 5.75 7.88 8.90
CA LEU A 237 5.48 8.72 10.08
C LEU A 237 6.56 9.78 10.32
N GLU A 238 7.63 9.81 9.54
CA GLU A 238 8.77 10.72 9.69
C GLU A 238 9.36 10.71 11.13
N LEU A 239 9.56 9.52 11.69
CA LEU A 239 10.04 9.35 13.06
C LEU A 239 11.57 9.58 13.16
N ALA A 240 12.00 10.77 13.50
CA ALA A 240 13.41 11.10 13.64
C ALA A 240 14.14 10.21 14.69
N GLU A 241 13.43 9.76 15.71
CA GLU A 241 13.93 8.86 16.75
C GLU A 241 14.31 7.47 16.20
N SER A 242 13.73 7.03 15.09
CA SER A 242 14.03 5.76 14.44
C SER A 242 15.36 5.74 13.68
N VAL A 243 15.93 6.91 13.32
CA VAL A 243 17.15 7.02 12.50
C VAL A 243 18.32 6.17 13.01
N PRO A 244 18.64 6.08 14.33
CA PRO A 244 19.68 5.19 14.81
C PRO A 244 19.44 3.71 14.45
N SER A 245 18.22 3.22 14.64
CA SER A 245 17.85 1.83 14.35
C SER A 245 17.78 1.57 12.83
N LEU A 246 17.28 2.52 12.05
CA LEU A 246 17.25 2.42 10.58
C LEU A 246 18.67 2.34 9.98
N VAL A 247 19.64 3.05 10.56
CA VAL A 247 21.07 2.92 10.18
C VAL A 247 21.59 1.51 10.43
N GLU A 248 21.21 0.86 11.55
CA GLU A 248 21.57 -0.54 11.80
C GLU A 248 20.85 -1.50 10.84
N LEU A 249 19.57 -1.24 10.55
CA LEU A 249 18.75 -2.04 9.63
C LEU A 249 19.18 -1.89 8.17
N SER A 250 19.85 -0.82 7.77
CA SER A 250 20.41 -0.68 6.42
C SER A 250 21.53 -1.68 6.11
N GLU A 251 22.01 -2.42 7.11
CA GLU A 251 22.96 -3.53 7.00
C GLU A 251 22.34 -4.88 7.43
N ASP A 252 21.00 -4.98 7.52
CA ASP A 252 20.31 -6.21 7.93
C ASP A 252 20.62 -7.37 6.96
N ALA A 253 20.55 -8.59 7.47
CA ALA A 253 20.76 -9.80 6.67
C ALA A 253 19.65 -10.05 5.64
N ASP A 254 18.46 -9.50 5.88
CA ASP A 254 17.28 -9.64 5.01
C ASP A 254 17.20 -8.44 4.06
N ASP A 255 17.05 -8.70 2.77
CA ASP A 255 17.06 -7.69 1.71
C ASP A 255 15.89 -6.71 1.83
N ASP A 256 14.69 -7.20 2.14
CA ASP A 256 13.48 -6.37 2.30
C ASP A 256 13.63 -5.40 3.48
N VAL A 257 14.29 -5.83 4.55
CA VAL A 257 14.58 -4.96 5.72
C VAL A 257 15.58 -3.87 5.34
N ARG A 258 16.67 -4.23 4.61
CA ARG A 258 17.66 -3.23 4.16
C ARG A 258 17.02 -2.18 3.27
N MET A 259 16.28 -2.62 2.25
CA MET A 259 15.60 -1.74 1.30
C MET A 259 14.61 -0.79 2.01
N ALA A 260 13.79 -1.35 2.94
CA ALA A 260 12.88 -0.55 3.74
C ALA A 260 13.60 0.50 4.59
N ALA A 261 14.69 0.13 5.26
CA ALA A 261 15.46 1.05 6.09
C ALA A 261 16.13 2.16 5.27
N ILE A 262 16.75 1.82 4.12
CA ILE A 262 17.36 2.78 3.21
C ILE A 262 16.34 3.80 2.71
N TRP A 263 15.18 3.33 2.26
CA TRP A 263 14.10 4.20 1.79
C TRP A 263 13.58 5.12 2.90
N SER A 264 13.36 4.58 4.10
CA SER A 264 12.86 5.35 5.25
C SER A 264 13.87 6.39 5.72
N LEU A 265 15.19 6.10 5.66
CA LEU A 265 16.22 7.12 5.91
C LEU A 265 16.12 8.29 4.91
N SER A 266 15.76 8.01 3.65
CA SER A 266 15.60 9.06 2.63
C SER A 266 14.35 9.92 2.88
N GLN A 267 13.28 9.35 3.43
CA GLN A 267 12.05 10.07 3.78
C GLN A 267 12.24 10.95 5.02
N ILE A 268 12.93 10.45 6.06
CA ILE A 268 13.15 11.19 7.30
C ILE A 268 14.20 12.28 7.12
N GLY A 269 15.24 12.02 6.31
CA GLY A 269 16.30 12.99 6.01
C GLY A 269 17.29 13.23 7.16
N GLY A 270 18.01 14.32 7.04
CA GLY A 270 19.01 14.79 8.02
C GLY A 270 20.44 14.26 7.81
N ASP A 271 21.41 14.88 8.49
CA ASP A 271 22.84 14.63 8.30
C ASP A 271 23.28 13.17 8.51
N LYS A 272 22.63 12.44 9.44
CA LYS A 272 23.00 11.05 9.73
C LYS A 272 22.50 10.12 8.63
N ALA A 273 21.27 10.31 8.18
CA ALA A 273 20.70 9.56 7.06
C ALA A 273 21.54 9.77 5.80
N ARG A 274 21.83 11.02 5.44
CA ARG A 274 22.67 11.38 4.28
C ARG A 274 24.02 10.67 4.31
N ARG A 275 24.75 10.76 5.41
CA ARG A 275 26.08 10.10 5.54
C ARG A 275 25.99 8.59 5.42
N THR A 276 24.91 7.99 5.92
CA THR A 276 24.71 6.55 5.81
C THR A 276 24.52 6.16 4.35
N LEU A 277 23.65 6.85 3.60
CA LEU A 277 23.43 6.57 2.17
C LEU A 277 24.70 6.79 1.35
N GLU A 278 25.46 7.88 1.57
CA GLU A 278 26.72 8.14 0.89
C GLU A 278 27.78 7.04 1.17
N ASN A 279 27.82 6.50 2.39
CA ASN A 279 28.73 5.39 2.73
C ASN A 279 28.30 4.10 2.00
N LEU A 280 27.03 3.74 2.03
CA LEU A 280 26.50 2.55 1.34
C LEU A 280 26.81 2.62 -0.15
N ILE A 281 26.60 3.76 -0.81
CA ILE A 281 26.98 3.97 -2.24
C ILE A 281 28.49 3.72 -2.44
N SER A 282 29.36 4.20 -1.53
CA SER A 282 30.80 4.03 -1.65
C SER A 282 31.28 2.58 -1.46
N GLU A 283 30.50 1.75 -0.79
CA GLU A 283 30.82 0.36 -0.43
C GLU A 283 30.17 -0.66 -1.36
N SER A 284 29.03 -0.31 -1.98
CA SER A 284 28.33 -1.19 -2.91
C SER A 284 29.11 -1.34 -4.23
N SER A 285 28.99 -2.55 -4.82
CA SER A 285 29.51 -2.90 -6.13
C SER A 285 28.46 -3.56 -7.02
N ASP A 286 27.22 -3.62 -6.56
CA ASP A 286 26.08 -4.14 -7.30
C ASP A 286 25.36 -2.98 -7.99
N ASP A 287 25.15 -3.09 -9.30
CA ASP A 287 24.63 -2.00 -10.11
C ASP A 287 23.15 -1.69 -9.74
N ASP A 288 22.33 -2.71 -9.44
CA ASP A 288 20.91 -2.53 -9.07
C ASP A 288 20.79 -1.88 -7.68
N GLU A 289 21.65 -2.28 -6.74
CA GLU A 289 21.71 -1.67 -5.41
C GLU A 289 22.17 -0.21 -5.48
N LEU A 290 23.16 0.10 -6.34
CA LEU A 290 23.63 1.47 -6.54
C LEU A 290 22.52 2.37 -7.10
N ASP A 291 21.78 1.93 -8.10
CA ASP A 291 20.67 2.69 -8.68
C ASP A 291 19.60 3.00 -7.61
N PHE A 292 19.29 2.03 -6.74
CA PHE A 292 18.36 2.24 -5.64
C PHE A 292 18.87 3.24 -4.58
N LEU A 293 20.15 3.12 -4.20
CA LEU A 293 20.78 4.02 -3.23
C LEU A 293 20.88 5.46 -3.77
N GLU A 294 21.19 5.64 -5.06
CA GLU A 294 21.22 6.94 -5.72
C GLU A 294 19.81 7.55 -5.73
N THR A 295 18.78 6.77 -6.06
CA THR A 295 17.38 7.20 -5.99
C THR A 295 17.00 7.63 -4.57
N ALA A 296 17.39 6.87 -3.53
CA ALA A 296 17.14 7.23 -2.15
C ALA A 296 17.87 8.52 -1.74
N LEU A 297 19.11 8.73 -2.22
CA LEU A 297 19.86 9.95 -1.94
C LEU A 297 19.23 11.18 -2.62
N ASP A 298 18.71 11.04 -3.83
CA ASP A 298 17.99 12.09 -4.55
C ASP A 298 16.67 12.45 -3.82
N ASN A 299 15.92 11.46 -3.35
CA ASN A 299 14.73 11.68 -2.52
C ASN A 299 15.07 12.42 -1.23
N LEU A 300 16.15 12.03 -0.54
CA LEU A 300 16.63 12.73 0.67
C LEU A 300 17.01 14.18 0.36
N ALA A 301 17.65 14.45 -0.78
CA ALA A 301 18.01 15.81 -1.17
C ALA A 301 16.74 16.68 -1.39
N PHE A 302 15.68 16.10 -1.93
CA PHE A 302 14.39 16.76 -2.06
C PHE A 302 13.76 17.02 -0.69
N THR A 303 13.71 16.04 0.20
CA THR A 303 13.18 16.14 1.56
C THR A 303 13.92 17.22 2.37
N ASP A 304 15.26 17.20 2.38
CA ASP A 304 16.08 18.21 3.07
C ASP A 304 15.88 19.61 2.46
N GLY A 305 15.62 19.71 1.16
CA GLY A 305 15.33 20.95 0.45
C GLY A 305 13.98 21.58 0.84
N LEU A 306 13.01 20.76 1.26
CA LEU A 306 11.70 21.23 1.73
C LEU A 306 11.71 21.66 3.21
N GLN A 307 12.60 21.10 4.04
CA GLN A 307 12.71 21.44 5.46
C GLN A 307 12.88 22.95 5.75
N PRO A 308 13.64 23.76 4.97
CA PRO A 308 13.71 25.21 5.18
C PRO A 308 12.37 25.94 4.99
N PHE A 309 11.42 25.35 4.27
CA PHE A 309 10.08 25.95 4.08
C PHE A 309 9.12 25.61 5.24
N SER A 310 9.33 24.51 5.95
CA SER A 310 8.60 24.19 7.18
C SER A 310 9.02 25.07 8.36
N ILE A 311 10.22 25.68 8.29
CA ILE A 311 10.74 26.65 9.29
C ILE A 311 10.16 28.07 9.07
N LEU A 312 9.24 28.28 8.14
CA LEU A 312 8.33 29.41 8.22
C LEU A 312 7.29 29.13 9.32
N ASP A 313 7.78 28.82 10.51
CA ASP A 313 7.03 28.94 11.73
C ASP A 313 6.48 30.36 11.78
N PHE A 314 5.20 30.47 11.53
CA PHE A 314 4.48 31.63 12.04
C PHE A 314 4.71 31.56 13.55
N PRO A 315 5.22 32.60 14.20
CA PRO A 315 5.42 32.56 15.62
C PRO A 315 4.06 32.24 16.24
N GLU A 316 3.92 31.02 16.73
CA GLU A 316 2.85 30.68 17.66
C GLU A 316 2.93 31.75 18.75
N ASN A 317 1.82 32.40 18.98
CA ASN A 317 1.70 33.49 19.94
C ASN A 317 2.25 32.97 21.28
N GLN A 318 3.44 33.38 21.68
CA GLN A 318 4.05 33.09 22.98
C GLN A 318 3.15 33.40 24.18
N ALA A 319 2.01 34.05 23.94
CA ALA A 319 1.00 34.36 24.95
C ALA A 319 0.07 33.17 25.32
N GLU A 320 -0.01 32.10 24.46
CA GLU A 320 -0.82 30.94 24.79
C GLU A 320 0.00 29.85 25.48
N SER A 321 1.31 29.70 25.22
CA SER A 321 2.22 28.77 25.90
C SER A 321 2.34 29.11 27.40
N ASP A 322 2.47 30.39 27.73
CA ASP A 322 2.60 30.83 29.12
C ASP A 322 1.32 30.63 29.94
N LEU A 323 0.17 30.44 29.29
CA LEU A 323 -1.10 30.17 29.95
C LEU A 323 -1.30 28.67 30.26
N TYR A 324 -0.76 27.78 29.40
CA TYR A 324 -0.81 26.33 29.61
C TYR A 324 0.15 25.85 30.67
N ASP A 325 1.38 26.39 30.72
CA ASP A 325 2.38 26.05 31.72
C ASP A 325 1.97 26.50 33.16
N SER A 326 1.12 27.52 33.28
CA SER A 326 0.62 27.96 34.58
C SER A 326 -0.57 27.13 35.14
N LEU A 327 -1.12 26.20 34.36
CA LEU A 327 -2.24 25.33 34.77
C LEU A 327 -1.79 23.91 35.13
N LEU A 328 -0.52 23.54 34.92
CA LEU A 328 0.00 22.19 35.16
C LEU A 328 0.82 22.05 36.46
N ASP A 329 0.95 23.10 37.25
CA ASP A 329 1.81 23.10 38.47
C ASP A 329 1.10 22.71 39.78
N GLU A 330 -0.06 22.07 39.74
CA GLU A 330 -0.67 21.49 40.96
C GLU A 330 -1.39 20.17 40.65
N GLU A 331 -0.66 19.02 40.64
CA GLU A 331 -1.14 17.78 41.26
C GLU A 331 0.01 16.74 41.39
N GLU A 332 0.09 16.20 42.58
CA GLU A 332 1.14 15.38 43.14
C GLU A 332 1.33 14.03 42.45
N LEU A 333 2.60 13.68 42.21
CA LEU A 333 3.10 12.35 41.91
C LEU A 333 2.83 11.38 43.07
N SER A 334 2.10 10.30 42.82
CA SER A 334 2.15 9.13 43.70
C SER A 334 2.69 7.92 42.91
N ASP A 335 3.71 7.34 43.50
CA ASP A 335 4.46 6.16 43.12
C ASP A 335 3.58 5.00 42.63
N PHE A 336 3.94 4.37 41.52
CA PHE A 336 3.60 3.00 41.22
C PHE A 336 4.85 2.20 40.84
N ASP A 337 5.08 1.16 41.64
CA ASP A 337 6.18 0.20 41.58
C ASP A 337 6.08 -0.68 40.32
N ASP A 338 7.28 -0.99 39.79
CA ASP A 338 7.54 -2.00 38.77
C ASP A 338 7.07 -3.39 39.23
N GLU A 339 6.20 -4.04 38.47
CA GLU A 339 6.03 -5.49 38.52
C GLU A 339 6.30 -6.10 37.14
N ASP A 340 7.31 -6.99 37.13
CA ASP A 340 7.73 -7.84 36.03
C ASP A 340 6.56 -8.67 35.47
N GLY A 341 6.10 -8.33 34.27
CA GLY A 341 5.10 -9.11 33.54
C GLY A 341 5.76 -10.23 32.71
N GLU A 342 5.74 -11.47 33.20
CA GLU A 342 6.01 -12.68 32.42
C GLU A 342 5.04 -12.77 31.23
N PHE A 343 5.62 -12.85 30.02
CA PHE A 343 4.90 -13.08 28.77
C PHE A 343 4.43 -14.53 28.74
N LEU A 344 3.17 -14.77 29.08
CA LEU A 344 2.51 -16.07 28.93
C LEU A 344 2.09 -16.26 27.47
N ALA A 345 2.66 -17.29 26.84
CA ALA A 345 2.17 -17.81 25.56
C ALA A 345 0.72 -18.28 25.75
N THR A 346 -0.21 -17.68 25.03
CA THR A 346 -1.60 -18.12 24.97
C THR A 346 -1.77 -19.24 23.95
N ASP A 347 -2.65 -20.19 24.28
CA ASP A 347 -2.96 -21.41 23.54
C ASP A 347 -3.47 -21.13 22.12
N GLU A 348 -3.13 -22.03 21.19
CA GLU A 348 -3.30 -21.99 19.73
C GLU A 348 -4.76 -22.02 19.20
N ASP A 349 -5.79 -21.70 19.95
CA ASP A 349 -7.19 -21.89 19.53
C ASP A 349 -8.09 -20.64 19.49
N ASP A 350 -7.59 -19.43 19.75
CA ASP A 350 -8.39 -18.21 19.54
C ASP A 350 -8.24 -17.70 18.09
N VAL A 351 -9.09 -18.22 17.21
CA VAL A 351 -9.30 -17.66 15.87
C VAL A 351 -9.78 -16.23 16.03
N PHE A 352 -8.92 -15.31 15.64
CA PHE A 352 -9.21 -13.87 15.65
C PHE A 352 -10.44 -13.60 14.78
N ASP A 353 -11.52 -13.08 15.39
CA ASP A 353 -12.81 -12.85 14.74
C ASP A 353 -13.15 -11.35 14.70
N PHE A 354 -13.15 -10.77 13.50
CA PHE A 354 -13.57 -9.38 13.28
C PHE A 354 -15.10 -9.19 13.27
N ARG A 355 -15.91 -10.26 13.47
CA ARG A 355 -17.39 -10.17 13.46
C ARG A 355 -17.96 -9.27 14.55
N ASP A 356 -17.19 -9.03 15.62
CA ASP A 356 -17.57 -8.10 16.69
C ASP A 356 -17.54 -6.62 16.27
N ILE A 357 -17.09 -6.32 15.04
CA ILE A 357 -17.10 -4.96 14.47
C ILE A 357 -18.52 -4.51 14.11
N GLU A 358 -19.46 -5.43 13.90
CA GLU A 358 -20.87 -5.05 13.64
C GLU A 358 -21.45 -4.16 14.76
N ASP A 359 -21.02 -4.36 16.00
CA ASP A 359 -21.47 -3.54 17.14
C ASP A 359 -20.84 -2.12 17.11
N LEU A 360 -19.64 -1.96 16.54
CA LEU A 360 -18.98 -0.65 16.37
C LEU A 360 -19.62 0.17 15.23
N LEU A 361 -20.13 -0.49 14.20
CA LEU A 361 -20.73 0.15 13.02
C LEU A 361 -22.23 0.49 13.23
N LEU A 362 -22.89 -0.04 14.26
CA LEU A 362 -24.32 0.16 14.51
C LEU A 362 -24.63 1.35 15.42
N ASP A 363 -23.65 1.91 16.14
CA ASP A 363 -23.88 3.02 17.08
C ASP A 363 -24.06 4.40 16.39
N ASP A 364 -23.65 4.54 15.11
CA ASP A 364 -23.71 5.84 14.40
C ASP A 364 -25.05 6.13 13.70
N ASP A 365 -25.93 5.13 13.52
CA ASP A 365 -27.21 5.32 12.81
C ASP A 365 -28.35 5.88 13.70
N GLU A 366 -28.20 5.93 15.04
CA GLU A 366 -29.25 6.43 15.94
C GLU A 366 -29.24 7.97 16.13
N ASP A 367 -28.15 8.68 15.79
CA ASP A 367 -28.05 10.15 16.00
C ASP A 367 -28.42 11.00 14.76
N ARG A 368 -28.83 10.39 13.63
CA ARG A 368 -29.17 11.11 12.39
C ARG A 368 -30.65 11.33 12.10
N THR A 369 -31.52 11.13 13.09
CA THR A 369 -32.94 11.49 12.95
C THR A 369 -33.34 12.55 13.97
N ASP A 370 -33.05 13.84 13.65
CA ASP A 370 -33.84 15.02 14.07
C ASP A 370 -33.59 16.21 13.10
#